data_2153b19b9c0d7215322d9f350c36b953
#
_entry.id   2153b19b9c0d7215322d9f350c36b953
#
_cell.length_a   1.000
_cell.length_b   1.000
_cell.length_c   1.000
_cell.angle_alpha   90.00
_cell.angle_beta   90.00
_cell.angle_gamma   90.00
#
_symmetry.space_group_name_H-M   'P 1'
#
loop_
_entity.id
_entity.type
_entity.pdbx_description
1 polymer ?
#
loop_
_entity_poly.entity_id
_entity_poly.type
_entity_poly.pdbx_seq_one_letter_code
_entity_poly.pdbx_strand_id
1 'polypeptide(L)'
;MNIDNEANHIKWLLNELFVDLPSAISMGREAIQIPDESIHSIIKAAGRLRVCNHSIIISLFKLHEIKQVYGRFLGTLPREVTECFFCDVKEIERRNICKFRSKHVAHIIDNDTRKPISLEKAESLLSSITGHDNSQTLAFYDWICPEDWIEKPCVVTSIQNLRDYCWKMPGGDLKRP
;
A
#
# COMPACT_ATOMS: atom_id res chain seq x y z
N MET A 1 -26.44 4.26 -9.61
CA MET A 1 -25.45 3.42 -8.96
C MET A 1 -26.00 3.07 -7.61
N ASN A 2 -26.01 1.80 -7.23
CA ASN A 2 -26.68 1.36 -5.98
C ASN A 2 -25.66 1.48 -4.84
N ILE A 3 -25.92 2.34 -3.86
CA ILE A 3 -25.06 2.65 -2.70
C ILE A 3 -24.67 1.37 -1.94
N ASP A 4 -25.58 0.43 -1.82
CA ASP A 4 -25.36 -0.85 -1.13
C ASP A 4 -24.27 -1.69 -1.84
N ASN A 5 -24.19 -1.59 -3.16
CA ASN A 5 -23.21 -2.33 -3.95
C ASN A 5 -21.80 -1.70 -3.82
N GLU A 6 -21.70 -0.36 -3.75
CA GLU A 6 -20.42 0.33 -3.57
C GLU A 6 -19.80 0.05 -2.20
N ALA A 7 -20.60 0.11 -1.14
CA ALA A 7 -20.15 -0.25 0.21
C ALA A 7 -19.62 -1.70 0.26
N ASN A 8 -20.34 -2.64 -0.36
CA ASN A 8 -19.92 -4.03 -0.43
C ASN A 8 -18.60 -4.21 -1.21
N HIS A 9 -18.44 -3.57 -2.37
CA HIS A 9 -17.22 -3.63 -3.16
C HIS A 9 -16.02 -3.08 -2.39
N ILE A 10 -16.17 -1.88 -1.80
CA ILE A 10 -15.10 -1.23 -1.02
C ILE A 10 -14.70 -2.09 0.17
N LYS A 11 -15.65 -2.61 0.91
CA LYS A 11 -15.39 -3.50 2.05
C LYS A 11 -14.47 -4.67 1.67
N TRP A 12 -14.75 -5.35 0.57
CA TRP A 12 -13.96 -6.50 0.15
C TRP A 12 -12.56 -6.10 -0.34
N LEU A 13 -12.44 -5.01 -1.10
CA LEU A 13 -11.15 -4.47 -1.51
C LEU A 13 -10.29 -4.06 -0.32
N LEU A 14 -10.88 -3.37 0.66
CA LEU A 14 -10.18 -2.97 1.88
C LEU A 14 -9.82 -4.17 2.77
N ASN A 15 -10.64 -5.23 2.77
CA ASN A 15 -10.31 -6.44 3.53
C ASN A 15 -9.09 -7.17 2.98
N GLU A 16 -8.89 -7.20 1.67
CA GLU A 16 -7.66 -7.72 1.06
C GLU A 16 -6.44 -6.90 1.50
N LEU A 17 -6.53 -5.57 1.41
CA LEU A 17 -5.44 -4.66 1.77
C LEU A 17 -5.10 -4.70 3.26
N PHE A 18 -6.10 -4.92 4.11
CA PHE A 18 -5.95 -5.08 5.57
C PHE A 18 -5.11 -6.33 5.93
N VAL A 19 -5.10 -7.35 5.07
CA VAL A 19 -4.26 -8.55 5.24
C VAL A 19 -2.92 -8.39 4.55
N ASP A 20 -2.92 -7.88 3.31
CA ASP A 20 -1.72 -7.82 2.46
C ASP A 20 -0.65 -6.88 3.02
N LEU A 21 -1.05 -5.68 3.49
CA LEU A 21 -0.10 -4.66 3.96
C LEU A 21 0.66 -5.09 5.22
N PRO A 22 0.01 -5.52 6.32
CA PRO A 22 0.72 -5.98 7.51
C PRO A 22 1.62 -7.19 7.23
N SER A 23 1.14 -8.13 6.38
CA SER A 23 1.92 -9.31 6.03
C SER A 23 3.20 -8.95 5.28
N ALA A 24 3.12 -8.09 4.26
CA ALA A 24 4.28 -7.66 3.50
C ALA A 24 5.26 -6.84 4.36
N ILE A 25 4.76 -6.02 5.29
CA ILE A 25 5.59 -5.24 6.22
C ILE A 25 6.29 -6.15 7.22
N SER A 26 5.61 -7.13 7.82
CA SER A 26 6.23 -8.10 8.73
C SER A 26 7.38 -8.83 8.04
N MET A 27 7.14 -9.37 6.84
CA MET A 27 8.17 -10.03 6.05
C MET A 27 9.33 -9.09 5.67
N GLY A 28 9.05 -7.83 5.40
CA GLY A 28 10.05 -6.80 5.11
C GLY A 28 10.92 -6.49 6.32
N ARG A 29 10.34 -6.37 7.52
CA ARG A 29 11.07 -6.19 8.78
C ARG A 29 11.99 -7.38 9.07
N GLU A 30 11.48 -8.60 8.90
CA GLU A 30 12.30 -9.82 9.02
C GLU A 30 13.46 -9.84 8.02
N ALA A 31 13.24 -9.38 6.79
CA ALA A 31 14.29 -9.30 5.77
C ALA A 31 15.41 -8.31 6.15
N ILE A 32 15.05 -7.18 6.78
CA ILE A 32 16.02 -6.19 7.29
C ILE A 32 16.88 -6.77 8.43
N GLN A 33 16.36 -7.72 9.18
CA GLN A 33 17.07 -8.34 10.32
C GLN A 33 17.98 -9.51 9.92
N ILE A 34 17.99 -9.92 8.64
CA ILE A 34 18.89 -10.99 8.18
C ILE A 34 20.34 -10.50 8.33
N PRO A 35 21.21 -11.23 9.07
CA PRO A 35 22.60 -10.83 9.26
C PRO A 35 23.40 -10.84 7.95
N ASP A 36 24.27 -9.84 7.77
CA ASP A 36 25.19 -9.71 6.63
C ASP A 36 26.44 -10.59 6.78
N GLU A 37 26.24 -11.88 7.07
CA GLU A 37 27.34 -12.82 7.34
C GLU A 37 27.98 -13.41 6.07
N SER A 38 27.26 -13.35 4.96
CA SER A 38 27.70 -13.91 3.69
C SER A 38 27.06 -13.22 2.50
N ILE A 39 27.67 -13.33 1.33
CA ILE A 39 27.08 -12.82 0.08
C ILE A 39 25.72 -13.45 -0.21
N HIS A 40 25.50 -14.69 0.21
CA HIS A 40 24.23 -15.38 0.05
C HIS A 40 23.14 -14.78 0.94
N SER A 41 23.44 -14.45 2.21
CA SER A 41 22.50 -13.79 3.11
C SER A 41 22.15 -12.38 2.62
N ILE A 42 23.11 -11.61 2.13
CA ILE A 42 22.91 -10.28 1.55
C ILE A 42 21.96 -10.35 0.33
N ILE A 43 22.21 -11.25 -0.62
CA ILE A 43 21.34 -11.42 -1.80
C ILE A 43 19.93 -11.85 -1.39
N LYS A 44 19.81 -12.76 -0.42
CA LYS A 44 18.53 -13.23 0.11
C LYS A 44 17.74 -12.09 0.77
N ALA A 45 18.39 -11.30 1.62
CA ALA A 45 17.78 -10.15 2.29
C ALA A 45 17.30 -9.11 1.27
N ALA A 46 18.15 -8.70 0.34
CA ALA A 46 17.84 -7.73 -0.70
C ALA A 46 16.68 -8.21 -1.60
N GLY A 47 16.70 -9.49 -2.00
CA GLY A 47 15.63 -10.07 -2.82
C GLY A 47 14.28 -10.08 -2.11
N ARG A 48 14.25 -10.49 -0.83
CA ARG A 48 13.03 -10.48 -0.01
C ARG A 48 12.51 -9.06 0.20
N LEU A 49 13.37 -8.14 0.58
CA LEU A 49 13.01 -6.75 0.80
C LEU A 49 12.42 -6.11 -0.46
N ARG A 50 13.01 -6.38 -1.63
CA ARG A 50 12.47 -5.91 -2.91
C ARG A 50 11.07 -6.44 -3.17
N VAL A 51 10.82 -7.73 -2.96
CA VAL A 51 9.49 -8.34 -3.15
C VAL A 51 8.46 -7.72 -2.20
N CYS A 52 8.81 -7.57 -0.91
CA CYS A 52 7.94 -6.94 0.09
C CYS A 52 7.61 -5.49 -0.29
N ASN A 53 8.60 -4.69 -0.64
CA ASN A 53 8.40 -3.29 -1.04
C ASN A 53 7.53 -3.17 -2.29
N HIS A 54 7.68 -4.04 -3.28
CA HIS A 54 6.80 -4.05 -4.46
C HIS A 54 5.36 -4.41 -4.08
N SER A 55 5.15 -5.41 -3.22
CA SER A 55 3.82 -5.78 -2.72
C SER A 55 3.16 -4.63 -1.98
N ILE A 56 3.89 -3.96 -1.08
CA ILE A 56 3.41 -2.77 -0.35
C ILE A 56 3.01 -1.66 -1.32
N ILE A 57 3.85 -1.35 -2.31
CA ILE A 57 3.56 -0.31 -3.31
C ILE A 57 2.32 -0.63 -4.14
N ILE A 58 2.13 -1.88 -4.55
CA ILE A 58 0.93 -2.33 -5.27
C ILE A 58 -0.30 -2.14 -4.38
N SER A 59 -0.22 -2.55 -3.12
CA SER A 59 -1.33 -2.43 -2.16
C SER A 59 -1.69 -0.98 -1.86
N LEU A 60 -0.69 -0.10 -1.67
CA LEU A 60 -0.93 1.33 -1.51
C LEU A 60 -1.53 1.96 -2.77
N PHE A 61 -1.10 1.53 -3.96
CA PHE A 61 -1.70 2.01 -5.21
C PHE A 61 -3.18 1.62 -5.32
N LYS A 62 -3.58 0.43 -4.87
CA LYS A 62 -5.00 0.03 -4.82
C LYS A 62 -5.84 0.99 -3.97
N LEU A 63 -5.32 1.57 -2.87
CA LEU A 63 -6.03 2.61 -2.11
C LEU A 63 -6.30 3.86 -2.96
N HIS A 64 -5.32 4.28 -3.77
CA HIS A 64 -5.54 5.38 -4.72
C HIS A 64 -6.60 5.01 -5.76
N GLU A 65 -6.61 3.79 -6.30
CA GLU A 65 -7.63 3.33 -7.24
C GLU A 65 -9.03 3.32 -6.59
N ILE A 66 -9.16 2.89 -5.33
CA ILE A 66 -10.43 2.94 -4.59
C ILE A 66 -10.95 4.39 -4.53
N LYS A 67 -10.09 5.38 -4.23
CA LYS A 67 -10.47 6.80 -4.26
C LYS A 67 -10.92 7.23 -5.65
N GLN A 68 -10.22 6.82 -6.71
CA GLN A 68 -10.56 7.20 -8.08
C GLN A 68 -11.93 6.65 -8.52
N VAL A 69 -12.20 5.39 -8.20
CA VAL A 69 -13.44 4.70 -8.62
C VAL A 69 -14.63 5.10 -7.75
N TYR A 70 -14.42 5.13 -6.42
CA TYR A 70 -15.50 5.28 -5.44
C TYR A 70 -15.49 6.64 -4.73
N GLY A 71 -14.73 7.62 -5.21
CA GLY A 71 -14.56 8.91 -4.53
C GLY A 71 -15.87 9.67 -4.29
N ARG A 72 -16.86 9.55 -5.19
CA ARG A 72 -18.19 10.15 -5.00
C ARG A 72 -18.93 9.52 -3.82
N PHE A 73 -18.94 8.20 -3.73
CA PHE A 73 -19.53 7.48 -2.62
C PHE A 73 -18.80 7.80 -1.30
N LEU A 74 -17.47 7.73 -1.28
CA LEU A 74 -16.67 8.06 -0.11
C LEU A 74 -16.92 9.48 0.39
N GLY A 75 -17.20 10.43 -0.51
CA GLY A 75 -17.57 11.80 -0.16
C GLY A 75 -18.96 11.95 0.48
N THR A 76 -19.81 10.93 0.43
CA THR A 76 -21.11 10.91 1.12
C THR A 76 -21.04 10.33 2.54
N LEU A 77 -19.91 9.69 2.89
CA LEU A 77 -19.71 9.11 4.20
C LEU A 77 -19.30 10.18 5.23
N PRO A 78 -19.51 9.91 6.54
CA PRO A 78 -19.06 10.80 7.60
C PRO A 78 -17.57 11.11 7.51
N ARG A 79 -17.21 12.37 7.73
CA ARG A 79 -15.82 12.85 7.61
C ARG A 79 -14.86 12.10 8.54
N GLU A 80 -15.30 11.81 9.76
CA GLU A 80 -14.54 11.07 10.77
C GLU A 80 -14.14 9.66 10.32
N VAL A 81 -14.85 9.08 9.35
CA VAL A 81 -14.55 7.76 8.78
C VAL A 81 -13.58 7.87 7.61
N THR A 82 -13.65 8.95 6.83
CA THR A 82 -12.96 9.08 5.54
C THR A 82 -11.74 10.01 5.57
N GLU A 83 -11.62 10.88 6.57
CA GLU A 83 -10.56 11.89 6.63
C GLU A 83 -9.15 11.28 6.60
N CYS A 84 -8.90 10.27 7.45
CA CYS A 84 -7.61 9.57 7.49
C CYS A 84 -7.32 8.89 6.15
N PHE A 85 -8.29 8.19 5.58
CA PHE A 85 -8.15 7.55 4.27
C PHE A 85 -7.77 8.55 3.17
N PHE A 86 -8.42 9.71 3.12
CA PHE A 86 -8.07 10.75 2.13
C PHE A 86 -6.69 11.37 2.38
N CYS A 87 -6.27 11.50 3.64
CA CYS A 87 -4.92 11.94 3.98
C CYS A 87 -3.87 10.93 3.52
N ASP A 88 -4.11 9.64 3.74
CA ASP A 88 -3.23 8.56 3.30
C ASP A 88 -3.10 8.54 1.78
N VAL A 89 -4.21 8.67 1.05
CA VAL A 89 -4.16 8.73 -0.41
C VAL A 89 -3.40 9.94 -0.93
N LYS A 90 -3.50 11.11 -0.29
CA LYS A 90 -2.67 12.29 -0.64
C LYS A 90 -1.19 12.01 -0.41
N GLU A 91 -0.84 11.32 0.68
CA GLU A 91 0.55 10.96 0.96
C GLU A 91 1.08 9.94 -0.06
N ILE A 92 0.27 8.96 -0.48
CA ILE A 92 0.56 8.03 -1.57
C ILE A 92 0.87 8.78 -2.88
N GLU A 93 0.06 9.78 -3.22
CA GLU A 93 0.27 10.65 -4.39
C GLU A 93 1.58 11.46 -4.25
N ARG A 94 1.82 12.07 -3.08
CA ARG A 94 3.02 12.86 -2.78
C ARG A 94 4.31 12.03 -2.90
N ARG A 95 4.30 10.78 -2.48
CA ARG A 95 5.43 9.84 -2.57
C ARG A 95 5.67 9.31 -3.98
N ASN A 96 4.90 9.71 -4.98
CA ASN A 96 5.00 9.23 -6.36
C ASN A 96 4.76 7.71 -6.53
N ILE A 97 4.06 7.06 -5.60
CA ILE A 97 3.76 5.62 -5.63
C ILE A 97 3.01 5.25 -6.91
N CYS A 98 2.03 6.07 -7.31
CA CYS A 98 1.26 5.89 -8.55
C CYS A 98 2.16 5.89 -9.79
N LYS A 99 3.14 6.81 -9.84
CA LYS A 99 4.08 6.92 -10.95
C LYS A 99 5.03 5.71 -11.01
N PHE A 100 5.54 5.28 -9.85
CA PHE A 100 6.42 4.12 -9.77
C PHE A 100 5.70 2.84 -10.21
N ARG A 101 4.48 2.59 -9.70
CA ARG A 101 3.66 1.43 -10.09
C ARG A 101 3.45 1.40 -11.60
N SER A 102 3.04 2.51 -12.19
CA SER A 102 2.73 2.57 -13.62
C SER A 102 3.95 2.42 -14.52
N LYS A 103 5.12 2.89 -14.07
CA LYS A 103 6.34 2.88 -14.91
C LYS A 103 7.23 1.65 -14.68
N HIS A 104 7.27 1.08 -13.47
CA HIS A 104 8.27 0.08 -13.09
C HIS A 104 7.72 -1.26 -12.63
N VAL A 105 6.58 -1.26 -11.93
CA VAL A 105 6.01 -2.51 -11.42
C VAL A 105 5.18 -3.22 -12.50
N ALA A 106 4.53 -2.44 -13.37
CA ALA A 106 3.64 -2.98 -14.40
C ALA A 106 4.31 -3.15 -15.78
N HIS A 107 5.45 -2.51 -16.04
CA HIS A 107 6.09 -2.51 -17.35
C HIS A 107 7.60 -2.72 -17.26
N ILE A 108 8.13 -3.62 -18.09
CA ILE A 108 9.56 -3.84 -18.26
C ILE A 108 10.19 -2.76 -19.16
N ILE A 109 9.36 -2.10 -19.98
CA ILE A 109 9.78 -1.11 -20.98
C ILE A 109 9.29 0.27 -20.53
N ASP A 110 10.18 1.23 -20.48
CA ASP A 110 9.87 2.65 -20.27
C ASP A 110 9.10 3.18 -21.49
N ASN A 111 7.88 3.66 -21.24
CA ASN A 111 7.00 4.14 -22.31
C ASN A 111 7.52 5.38 -23.02
N ASP A 112 8.34 6.20 -22.33
CA ASP A 112 8.90 7.44 -22.88
C ASP A 112 10.09 7.15 -23.79
N THR A 113 10.94 6.20 -23.40
CA THR A 113 12.19 5.88 -24.12
C THR A 113 12.08 4.64 -25.01
N ARG A 114 11.02 3.84 -24.89
CA ARG A 114 10.84 2.53 -25.54
C ARG A 114 11.98 1.52 -25.27
N LYS A 115 12.74 1.73 -24.20
CA LYS A 115 13.86 0.87 -23.80
C LYS A 115 13.54 0.18 -22.47
N PRO A 116 14.19 -0.96 -22.18
CA PRO A 116 14.12 -1.56 -20.86
C PRO A 116 14.55 -0.56 -19.78
N ILE A 117 13.85 -0.56 -18.67
CA ILE A 117 14.17 0.29 -17.53
C ILE A 117 15.45 -0.29 -16.90
N SER A 118 16.47 0.54 -16.71
CA SER A 118 17.69 0.10 -16.04
C SER A 118 17.42 -0.24 -14.57
N LEU A 119 18.12 -1.24 -14.04
CA LEU A 119 18.00 -1.66 -12.64
C LEU A 119 18.30 -0.48 -11.69
N GLU A 120 19.34 0.31 -11.98
CA GLU A 120 19.70 1.50 -11.20
C GLU A 120 18.55 2.53 -11.12
N LYS A 121 17.89 2.78 -12.25
CA LYS A 121 16.75 3.70 -12.29
C LYS A 121 15.56 3.16 -11.47
N ALA A 122 15.31 1.85 -11.56
CA ALA A 122 14.25 1.20 -10.78
C ALA A 122 14.56 1.24 -9.27
N GLU A 123 15.79 0.95 -8.87
CA GLU A 123 16.25 1.02 -7.47
C GLU A 123 16.23 2.44 -6.93
N SER A 124 16.71 3.42 -7.68
CA SER A 124 16.65 4.84 -7.29
C SER A 124 15.24 5.32 -7.06
N LEU A 125 14.29 4.92 -7.92
CA LEU A 125 12.88 5.28 -7.75
C LEU A 125 12.24 4.55 -6.59
N LEU A 126 12.56 3.28 -6.36
CA LEU A 126 12.08 2.53 -5.21
C LEU A 126 12.59 3.17 -3.91
N SER A 127 13.88 3.46 -3.83
CA SER A 127 14.50 4.09 -2.66
C SER A 127 13.95 5.49 -2.39
N SER A 128 13.56 6.24 -3.41
CA SER A 128 12.90 7.55 -3.21
C SER A 128 11.53 7.45 -2.53
N ILE A 129 10.90 6.26 -2.55
CA ILE A 129 9.61 5.99 -1.89
C ILE A 129 9.82 5.36 -0.52
N THR A 130 10.63 4.32 -0.45
CA THR A 130 10.79 3.48 0.75
C THR A 130 11.93 3.92 1.66
N GLY A 131 12.84 4.77 1.16
CA GLY A 131 14.05 5.20 1.86
C GLY A 131 15.32 4.60 1.26
N HIS A 132 16.45 5.23 1.56
CA HIS A 132 17.79 4.88 1.04
C HIS A 132 18.57 3.95 1.97
N ASP A 133 18.07 3.72 3.18
CA ASP A 133 18.65 2.85 4.20
C ASP A 133 17.56 2.12 5.01
N ASN A 134 17.99 1.21 5.87
CA ASN A 134 17.09 0.40 6.69
C ASN A 134 16.27 1.26 7.65
N SER A 135 16.82 2.33 8.21
CA SER A 135 16.11 3.21 9.15
C SER A 135 14.96 3.93 8.45
N GLN A 136 15.21 4.47 7.25
CA GLN A 136 14.19 5.13 6.45
C GLN A 136 13.12 4.14 5.96
N THR A 137 13.53 2.93 5.60
CA THR A 137 12.60 1.86 5.21
C THR A 137 11.70 1.46 6.40
N LEU A 138 12.25 1.35 7.61
CA LEU A 138 11.46 1.10 8.80
C LEU A 138 10.49 2.25 9.09
N ALA A 139 10.91 3.50 8.94
CA ALA A 139 10.03 4.67 9.09
C ALA A 139 8.91 4.68 8.04
N PHE A 140 9.17 4.21 6.81
CA PHE A 140 8.14 4.01 5.79
C PHE A 140 7.14 2.92 6.19
N TYR A 141 7.62 1.81 6.77
CA TYR A 141 6.76 0.74 7.28
C TYR A 141 5.93 1.22 8.48
N ASP A 142 6.52 2.01 9.39
CA ASP A 142 5.82 2.56 10.56
C ASP A 142 4.70 3.55 10.17
N TRP A 143 4.86 4.29 9.10
CA TRP A 143 3.77 5.11 8.56
C TRP A 143 2.56 4.25 8.12
N ILE A 144 2.80 3.05 7.59
CA ILE A 144 1.75 2.19 7.06
C ILE A 144 1.15 1.30 8.16
N CYS A 145 2.02 0.61 8.92
CA CYS A 145 1.66 -0.36 9.95
C CYS A 145 2.77 -0.42 11.02
N PRO A 146 2.80 0.48 12.02
CA PRO A 146 3.71 0.37 13.15
C PRO A 146 3.43 -0.92 13.96
N GLU A 147 4.36 -1.35 14.81
CA GLU A 147 4.18 -2.57 15.62
C GLU A 147 2.96 -2.46 16.56
N ASP A 148 2.71 -1.27 17.10
CA ASP A 148 1.57 -0.94 17.95
C ASP A 148 0.41 -0.27 17.17
N TRP A 149 0.20 -0.68 15.91
CA TRP A 149 -0.75 -0.07 15.00
C TRP A 149 -2.21 -0.02 15.51
N ILE A 150 -2.59 -0.91 16.43
CA ILE A 150 -3.94 -0.91 17.01
C ILE A 150 -4.20 0.38 17.82
N GLU A 151 -3.16 0.94 18.44
CA GLU A 151 -3.23 2.11 19.32
C GLU A 151 -2.87 3.43 18.60
N LYS A 152 -2.38 3.35 17.36
CA LYS A 152 -1.86 4.51 16.61
C LYS A 152 -2.59 4.72 15.29
N PRO A 153 -2.82 5.99 14.91
CA PRO A 153 -3.30 6.29 13.57
C PRO A 153 -2.22 5.95 12.53
N CYS A 154 -2.59 5.12 11.56
CA CYS A 154 -1.74 4.69 10.45
C CYS A 154 -2.59 4.26 9.25
N VAL A 155 -1.98 3.93 8.12
CA VAL A 155 -2.73 3.50 6.92
C VAL A 155 -3.61 2.28 7.21
N VAL A 156 -3.10 1.29 7.97
CA VAL A 156 -3.87 0.07 8.29
C VAL A 156 -5.08 0.37 9.16
N THR A 157 -4.97 1.28 10.15
CA THR A 157 -6.13 1.68 10.97
C THR A 157 -7.16 2.48 10.17
N SER A 158 -6.73 3.30 9.20
CA SER A 158 -7.67 4.02 8.32
C SER A 158 -8.43 3.05 7.41
N ILE A 159 -7.75 2.03 6.88
CA ILE A 159 -8.36 0.93 6.11
C ILE A 159 -9.39 0.19 6.96
N GLN A 160 -9.02 -0.18 8.20
CA GLN A 160 -9.91 -0.89 9.13
C GLN A 160 -11.17 -0.09 9.42
N ASN A 161 -11.03 1.17 9.79
CA ASN A 161 -12.15 2.04 10.14
C ASN A 161 -13.14 2.19 8.98
N LEU A 162 -12.64 2.44 7.78
CA LEU A 162 -13.47 2.58 6.59
C LEU A 162 -14.14 1.25 6.21
N ARG A 163 -13.40 0.14 6.26
CA ARG A 163 -13.92 -1.22 6.02
C ARG A 163 -15.05 -1.55 6.99
N ASP A 164 -14.82 -1.34 8.28
CA ASP A 164 -15.76 -1.70 9.35
C ASP A 164 -17.03 -0.83 9.30
N TYR A 165 -16.89 0.41 8.86
CA TYR A 165 -18.03 1.28 8.58
C TYR A 165 -18.84 0.75 7.40
N CYS A 166 -18.21 0.44 6.27
CA CYS A 166 -18.90 -0.14 5.11
C CYS A 166 -19.56 -1.48 5.43
N TRP A 167 -19.00 -2.26 6.35
CA TRP A 167 -19.57 -3.53 6.79
C TRP A 167 -20.91 -3.34 7.52
N LYS A 168 -21.07 -2.24 8.25
CA LYS A 168 -22.30 -1.92 9.00
C LYS A 168 -23.38 -1.26 8.15
N MET A 169 -23.06 -0.85 6.93
CA MET A 169 -24.02 -0.24 6.01
C MET A 169 -25.00 -1.30 5.45
N PRO A 170 -26.20 -0.89 4.99
CA PRO A 170 -27.09 -1.77 4.22
C PRO A 170 -26.31 -2.41 3.05
N GLY A 171 -26.46 -3.71 2.85
CA GLY A 171 -25.70 -4.47 1.86
C GLY A 171 -24.27 -4.86 2.26
N GLY A 172 -23.79 -4.42 3.43
CA GLY A 172 -22.46 -4.78 3.94
C GLY A 172 -22.26 -6.26 4.27
N ASP A 173 -23.35 -7.00 4.47
CA ASP A 173 -23.38 -8.45 4.69
C ASP A 173 -23.44 -9.29 3.40
N LEU A 174 -23.52 -8.64 2.23
CA LEU A 174 -23.55 -9.34 0.96
C LEU A 174 -22.23 -10.13 0.74
N LYS A 175 -22.37 -11.27 0.05
CA LYS A 175 -21.22 -12.09 -0.35
C LYS A 175 -20.28 -11.27 -1.25
N ARG A 176 -19.03 -11.72 -1.31
CA ARG A 176 -18.03 -11.17 -2.22
C ARG A 176 -18.60 -11.11 -3.65
N PRO A 177 -18.49 -9.95 -4.33
CA PRO A 177 -18.98 -9.79 -5.70
C PRO A 177 -18.23 -10.66 -6.70
#